data_3d17b6ce357d1da57ef309da8472bd61
#
_entry.id   3d17b6ce357d1da57ef309da8472bd61
#
_cell.length_a   1.000
_cell.length_b   1.000
_cell.length_c   1.000
_cell.angle_alpha   90.00
_cell.angle_beta   90.00
_cell.angle_gamma   90.00
#
_symmetry.space_group_name_H-M   'P 1'
#
loop_
_entity.id
_entity.type
_entity.pdbx_description
1 polymer ?
#
loop_
_entity_poly.entity_id
_entity_poly.type
_entity_poly.pdbx_seq_one_letter_code
_entity_poly.pdbx_strand_id
1 'polypeptide(L)'
;EPVEYTTGPVIWGEPGTNGQHAFYQLIHQGTKIIPCDFIAPAISHNPIGDHHEKLLSNFFAQTEALMMGKTLLEVQEELAKSGMSKDSVDFHAPFRVFEGNRPTNSILFKKLTPRTLGSLIAMYEHKIFAQGIIWNIFSFDQWGVELGKVLAKKILPELTSAGEITLHDSS
;
A
#
# COMPACT_ATOMS: atom_id res chain seq x y z
N GLU A 1 -13.45 23.63 6.68
CA GLU A 1 -14.83 23.14 6.87
C GLU A 1 -14.81 21.61 7.01
N PRO A 2 -15.68 21.02 7.85
CA PRO A 2 -15.87 19.58 7.89
C PRO A 2 -16.37 19.07 6.54
N VAL A 3 -15.88 17.89 6.12
CA VAL A 3 -16.30 17.24 4.87
C VAL A 3 -16.91 15.86 5.19
N GLU A 4 -17.86 15.41 4.38
CA GLU A 4 -18.56 14.13 4.58
C GLU A 4 -17.90 12.96 3.82
N TYR A 5 -16.71 13.17 3.25
CA TYR A 5 -15.93 12.16 2.53
C TYR A 5 -14.56 11.95 3.16
N THR A 6 -13.99 10.78 2.95
CA THR A 6 -12.65 10.47 3.42
C THR A 6 -11.59 11.18 2.59
N THR A 7 -10.65 11.83 3.27
CA THR A 7 -9.48 12.47 2.66
C THR A 7 -8.22 11.72 3.12
N GLY A 8 -7.23 11.64 2.27
CA GLY A 8 -6.00 10.92 2.54
C GLY A 8 -6.10 9.41 2.29
N PRO A 9 -5.34 8.87 1.32
CA PRO A 9 -5.31 7.44 1.05
C PRO A 9 -4.53 6.69 2.13
N VAL A 10 -4.69 5.38 2.17
CA VAL A 10 -3.76 4.50 2.90
C VAL A 10 -2.41 4.56 2.19
N ILE A 11 -1.34 4.79 2.94
CA ILE A 11 0.02 4.91 2.41
C ILE A 11 0.94 3.99 3.18
N TRP A 12 1.39 2.92 2.55
CA TRP A 12 2.52 2.09 2.95
C TRP A 12 3.08 1.39 1.72
N GLY A 13 4.18 0.70 1.88
CA GLY A 13 4.74 -0.12 0.82
C GLY A 13 6.05 -0.73 1.24
N GLU A 14 6.48 -1.70 0.49
CA GLU A 14 7.80 -2.30 0.63
C GLU A 14 8.27 -2.87 -0.71
N PRO A 15 9.57 -3.22 -0.84
CA PRO A 15 10.07 -3.92 -2.00
C PRO A 15 9.33 -5.26 -2.21
N GLY A 16 8.91 -5.55 -3.45
CA GLY A 16 8.45 -6.89 -3.83
C GLY A 16 9.63 -7.88 -3.73
N THR A 17 9.41 -9.13 -3.44
CA THR A 17 8.18 -9.91 -3.35
C THR A 17 7.67 -10.11 -1.90
N ASN A 18 8.40 -9.61 -0.91
CA ASN A 18 8.09 -9.81 0.52
C ASN A 18 6.70 -9.30 0.90
N GLY A 19 6.27 -8.17 0.37
CA GLY A 19 4.94 -7.59 0.58
C GLY A 19 3.79 -8.56 0.33
N GLN A 20 3.97 -9.56 -0.55
CA GLN A 20 2.97 -10.60 -0.80
C GLN A 20 2.62 -11.39 0.47
N HIS A 21 3.59 -11.61 1.35
CA HIS A 21 3.39 -12.34 2.60
C HIS A 21 3.04 -11.42 3.78
N ALA A 22 3.26 -10.12 3.63
CA ALA A 22 3.04 -9.16 4.72
C ALA A 22 1.61 -8.58 4.70
N PHE A 23 1.12 -8.07 3.57
CA PHE A 23 -0.14 -7.32 3.53
C PHE A 23 -1.00 -7.53 2.27
N TYR A 24 -0.59 -8.34 1.29
CA TYR A 24 -1.39 -8.54 0.07
C TYR A 24 -2.73 -9.21 0.36
N GLN A 25 -2.82 -10.07 1.37
CA GLN A 25 -4.08 -10.63 1.83
C GLN A 25 -5.11 -9.54 2.15
N LEU A 26 -4.67 -8.45 2.79
CA LEU A 26 -5.51 -7.30 3.12
C LEU A 26 -5.96 -6.55 1.86
N ILE A 27 -5.08 -6.44 0.85
CA ILE A 27 -5.42 -5.79 -0.42
C ILE A 27 -6.49 -6.60 -1.16
N HIS A 28 -6.36 -7.92 -1.19
CA HIS A 28 -7.31 -8.81 -1.88
C HIS A 28 -8.66 -8.92 -1.20
N GLN A 29 -8.69 -9.18 0.12
CA GLN A 29 -9.91 -9.54 0.86
C GLN A 29 -10.25 -8.57 2.01
N GLY A 30 -9.51 -7.48 2.16
CA GLY A 30 -9.83 -6.46 3.14
C GLY A 30 -11.11 -5.69 2.82
N THR A 31 -11.75 -5.15 3.86
CA THR A 31 -13.03 -4.42 3.77
C THR A 31 -12.91 -3.04 3.15
N LYS A 32 -11.69 -2.51 3.01
CA LYS A 32 -11.42 -1.22 2.35
C LYS A 32 -10.73 -1.44 1.01
N ILE A 33 -11.17 -0.70 -0.01
CA ILE A 33 -10.47 -0.64 -1.28
C ILE A 33 -9.20 0.19 -1.10
N ILE A 34 -8.06 -0.42 -1.42
CA ILE A 34 -6.73 0.20 -1.32
C ILE A 34 -6.14 0.25 -2.73
N PRO A 35 -6.17 1.42 -3.39
CA PRO A 35 -5.51 1.57 -4.69
C PRO A 35 -4.01 1.36 -4.57
N CYS A 36 -3.44 0.50 -5.40
CA CYS A 36 -2.04 0.14 -5.33
C CYS A 36 -1.25 0.62 -6.55
N ASP A 37 -0.07 1.17 -6.32
CA ASP A 37 0.91 1.47 -7.36
C ASP A 37 2.00 0.39 -7.35
N PHE A 38 2.08 -0.40 -8.42
CA PHE A 38 3.14 -1.37 -8.66
C PHE A 38 4.21 -0.73 -9.55
N ILE A 39 5.45 -0.71 -9.09
CA ILE A 39 6.54 0.01 -9.75
C ILE A 39 7.69 -0.95 -10.02
N ALA A 40 8.11 -1.08 -11.29
CA ALA A 40 9.22 -1.94 -11.64
C ALA A 40 10.03 -1.40 -12.84
N PRO A 41 11.36 -1.62 -12.87
CA PRO A 41 12.18 -1.42 -14.06
C PRO A 41 12.09 -2.67 -14.97
N ALA A 42 12.09 -2.49 -16.28
CA ALA A 42 12.21 -3.58 -17.23
C ALA A 42 13.62 -4.18 -17.27
N ILE A 43 14.64 -3.41 -16.90
CA ILE A 43 16.05 -3.82 -16.90
C ILE A 43 16.64 -3.61 -15.52
N SER A 44 17.18 -4.71 -14.94
CA SER A 44 17.91 -4.68 -13.66
C SER A 44 19.29 -4.03 -13.81
N HIS A 45 19.76 -3.33 -12.77
CA HIS A 45 21.16 -2.91 -12.66
C HIS A 45 22.10 -4.06 -12.30
N ASN A 46 21.56 -5.06 -11.58
CA ASN A 46 22.32 -6.19 -11.07
C ASN A 46 21.67 -7.50 -11.51
N PRO A 47 21.85 -7.91 -12.78
CA PRO A 47 21.25 -9.15 -13.27
C PRO A 47 21.92 -10.36 -12.60
N ILE A 48 21.09 -11.24 -12.02
CA ILE A 48 21.52 -12.48 -11.37
C ILE A 48 20.62 -13.61 -11.86
N GLY A 49 21.12 -14.44 -12.78
CA GLY A 49 20.34 -15.53 -13.36
C GLY A 49 18.98 -15.02 -13.89
N ASP A 50 17.90 -15.69 -13.52
CA ASP A 50 16.51 -15.39 -13.89
C ASP A 50 15.72 -14.64 -12.79
N HIS A 51 16.43 -14.04 -11.82
CA HIS A 51 15.76 -13.38 -10.68
C HIS A 51 14.88 -12.22 -11.11
N HIS A 52 15.32 -11.45 -12.10
CA HIS A 52 14.56 -10.27 -12.56
C HIS A 52 13.28 -10.67 -13.31
N GLU A 53 13.36 -11.71 -14.13
CA GLU A 53 12.21 -12.27 -14.83
C GLU A 53 11.18 -12.84 -13.83
N LYS A 54 11.64 -13.53 -12.79
CA LYS A 54 10.78 -13.99 -11.69
C LYS A 54 10.12 -12.84 -10.94
N LEU A 55 10.86 -11.75 -10.68
CA LEU A 55 10.32 -10.55 -10.06
C LEU A 55 9.22 -9.92 -10.94
N LEU A 56 9.49 -9.75 -12.24
CA LEU A 56 8.52 -9.18 -13.17
C LEU A 56 7.30 -10.10 -13.37
N SER A 57 7.46 -11.42 -13.38
CA SER A 57 6.33 -12.34 -13.44
C SER A 57 5.40 -12.17 -12.24
N ASN A 58 5.95 -11.99 -11.03
CA ASN A 58 5.15 -11.67 -9.84
C ASN A 58 4.50 -10.29 -9.93
N PHE A 59 5.22 -9.28 -10.44
CA PHE A 59 4.68 -7.94 -10.67
C PHE A 59 3.41 -7.99 -11.54
N PHE A 60 3.44 -8.69 -12.66
CA PHE A 60 2.29 -8.82 -13.55
C PHE A 60 1.20 -9.74 -12.97
N ALA A 61 1.56 -10.87 -12.39
CA ALA A 61 0.60 -11.81 -11.81
C ALA A 61 -0.22 -11.20 -10.67
N GLN A 62 0.40 -10.37 -9.82
CA GLN A 62 -0.32 -9.73 -8.70
C GLN A 62 -1.31 -8.66 -9.19
N THR A 63 -0.94 -7.87 -10.18
CA THR A 63 -1.87 -6.87 -10.76
C THR A 63 -3.02 -7.54 -11.49
N GLU A 64 -2.77 -8.64 -12.21
CA GLU A 64 -3.79 -9.45 -12.86
C GLU A 64 -4.74 -10.08 -11.83
N ALA A 65 -4.20 -10.68 -10.77
CA ALA A 65 -4.99 -11.29 -9.69
C ALA A 65 -5.89 -10.27 -8.97
N LEU A 66 -5.40 -9.06 -8.73
CA LEU A 66 -6.18 -7.98 -8.13
C LEU A 66 -7.29 -7.48 -9.06
N MET A 67 -7.06 -7.48 -10.38
CA MET A 67 -8.04 -7.09 -11.38
C MET A 67 -9.12 -8.15 -11.57
N MET A 68 -8.72 -9.40 -11.83
CA MET A 68 -9.62 -10.46 -12.21
C MET A 68 -10.30 -11.15 -11.03
N GLY A 69 -9.59 -11.30 -9.92
CA GLY A 69 -10.05 -12.10 -8.80
C GLY A 69 -10.15 -13.60 -9.12
N LYS A 70 -10.98 -14.33 -8.35
CA LYS A 70 -11.27 -15.75 -8.53
C LYS A 70 -12.65 -16.06 -7.99
N THR A 71 -13.51 -16.57 -8.80
CA THR A 71 -14.91 -16.88 -8.45
C THR A 71 -15.01 -18.14 -7.60
N LEU A 72 -16.15 -18.31 -6.90
CA LEU A 72 -16.42 -19.51 -6.11
C LEU A 72 -16.41 -20.77 -6.98
N LEU A 73 -16.96 -20.69 -8.20
CA LEU A 73 -17.01 -21.82 -9.12
C LEU A 73 -15.61 -22.28 -9.54
N GLU A 74 -14.74 -21.34 -9.92
CA GLU A 74 -13.34 -21.63 -10.28
C GLU A 74 -12.58 -22.27 -9.12
N VAL A 75 -12.79 -21.77 -7.90
CA VAL A 75 -12.18 -22.34 -6.70
C VAL A 75 -12.68 -23.76 -6.44
N GLN A 76 -13.99 -23.99 -6.54
CA GLN A 76 -14.57 -25.31 -6.34
C GLN A 76 -14.05 -26.34 -7.36
N GLU A 77 -13.96 -25.94 -8.62
CA GLU A 77 -13.40 -26.81 -9.68
C GLU A 77 -11.92 -27.13 -9.42
N GLU A 78 -11.13 -26.15 -9.01
CA GLU A 78 -9.70 -26.35 -8.70
C GLU A 78 -9.51 -27.31 -7.51
N LEU A 79 -10.26 -27.10 -6.42
CA LEU A 79 -10.20 -27.96 -5.24
C LEU A 79 -10.68 -29.39 -5.54
N ALA A 80 -11.73 -29.56 -6.35
CA ALA A 80 -12.19 -30.87 -6.80
C ALA A 80 -11.13 -31.57 -7.66
N LYS A 81 -10.48 -30.85 -8.58
CA LYS A 81 -9.38 -31.38 -9.40
C LYS A 81 -8.17 -31.80 -8.57
N SER A 82 -7.94 -31.17 -7.41
CA SER A 82 -6.88 -31.57 -6.48
C SER A 82 -7.18 -32.82 -5.66
N GLY A 83 -8.36 -33.44 -5.84
CA GLY A 83 -8.77 -34.66 -5.16
C GLY A 83 -9.43 -34.46 -3.80
N MET A 84 -9.83 -33.24 -3.46
CA MET A 84 -10.57 -32.98 -2.21
C MET A 84 -11.98 -33.57 -2.27
N SER A 85 -12.45 -34.05 -1.12
CA SER A 85 -13.84 -34.49 -0.97
C SER A 85 -14.81 -33.31 -1.12
N LYS A 86 -16.04 -33.56 -1.53
CA LYS A 86 -17.07 -32.54 -1.72
C LYS A 86 -17.27 -31.68 -0.46
N ASP A 87 -17.38 -32.28 0.71
CA ASP A 87 -17.57 -31.58 1.98
C ASP A 87 -16.39 -30.68 2.30
N SER A 88 -15.16 -31.12 1.98
CA SER A 88 -13.96 -30.32 2.13
C SER A 88 -13.91 -29.16 1.14
N VAL A 89 -14.34 -29.37 -0.11
CA VAL A 89 -14.46 -28.30 -1.12
C VAL A 89 -15.46 -27.24 -0.65
N ASP A 90 -16.66 -27.67 -0.24
CA ASP A 90 -17.72 -26.76 0.20
C ASP A 90 -17.32 -25.93 1.43
N PHE A 91 -16.52 -26.51 2.33
CA PHE A 91 -16.00 -25.81 3.49
C PHE A 91 -14.88 -24.81 3.15
N HIS A 92 -13.92 -25.19 2.28
CA HIS A 92 -12.73 -24.37 2.01
C HIS A 92 -12.89 -23.34 0.90
N ALA A 93 -13.78 -23.60 -0.07
CA ALA A 93 -13.89 -22.75 -1.25
C ALA A 93 -14.24 -21.29 -0.93
N PRO A 94 -15.16 -20.96 0.00
CA PRO A 94 -15.49 -19.57 0.28
C PRO A 94 -14.30 -18.73 0.75
N PHE A 95 -13.32 -19.33 1.44
CA PHE A 95 -12.14 -18.62 1.93
C PHE A 95 -11.11 -18.29 0.84
N ARG A 96 -11.25 -18.90 -0.34
CA ARG A 96 -10.33 -18.74 -1.48
C ARG A 96 -10.94 -17.95 -2.64
N VAL A 97 -12.09 -17.35 -2.41
CA VAL A 97 -12.73 -16.43 -3.37
C VAL A 97 -12.07 -15.06 -3.25
N PHE A 98 -11.72 -14.49 -4.38
CA PHE A 98 -11.21 -13.13 -4.49
C PHE A 98 -12.14 -12.34 -5.42
N GLU A 99 -12.67 -11.23 -4.93
CA GLU A 99 -13.66 -10.44 -5.68
C GLU A 99 -13.09 -9.83 -6.96
N GLY A 100 -11.78 -9.56 -6.99
CA GLY A 100 -11.16 -8.80 -8.07
C GLY A 100 -11.59 -7.34 -8.04
N ASN A 101 -11.49 -6.67 -9.20
CA ASN A 101 -11.83 -5.26 -9.35
C ASN A 101 -11.15 -4.34 -8.31
N ARG A 102 -9.94 -4.71 -7.87
CA ARG A 102 -9.10 -3.92 -6.97
C ARG A 102 -8.24 -3.00 -7.81
N PRO A 103 -8.38 -1.68 -7.69
CA PRO A 103 -7.69 -0.73 -8.57
C PRO A 103 -6.17 -0.75 -8.38
N THR A 104 -5.44 -0.89 -9.47
CA THR A 104 -3.98 -0.85 -9.50
C THR A 104 -3.46 0.01 -10.63
N ASN A 105 -2.29 0.61 -10.45
CA ASN A 105 -1.49 1.19 -11.50
C ASN A 105 -0.19 0.38 -11.66
N SER A 106 0.14 0.00 -12.89
CA SER A 106 1.41 -0.64 -13.22
C SER A 106 2.34 0.37 -13.86
N ILE A 107 3.37 0.78 -13.14
CA ILE A 107 4.36 1.76 -13.59
C ILE A 107 5.63 1.00 -13.99
N LEU A 108 5.74 0.70 -15.28
CA LEU A 108 6.90 0.03 -15.85
C LEU A 108 7.77 1.06 -16.60
N PHE A 109 9.03 1.15 -16.24
CA PHE A 109 10.01 2.00 -16.92
C PHE A 109 11.23 1.18 -17.37
N LYS A 110 11.97 1.69 -18.35
CA LYS A 110 13.06 0.93 -18.96
C LYS A 110 14.15 0.53 -17.95
N LYS A 111 14.66 1.50 -17.21
CA LYS A 111 15.73 1.28 -16.20
C LYS A 111 15.70 2.39 -15.17
N LEU A 112 16.01 2.08 -13.91
CA LEU A 112 16.11 3.08 -12.86
C LEU A 112 17.38 3.93 -13.08
N THR A 113 17.18 5.19 -13.41
CA THR A 113 18.23 6.19 -13.57
C THR A 113 17.92 7.39 -12.70
N PRO A 114 18.86 8.31 -12.41
CA PRO A 114 18.55 9.54 -11.71
C PRO A 114 17.39 10.34 -12.34
N ARG A 115 17.31 10.37 -13.67
CA ARG A 115 16.21 11.01 -14.39
C ARG A 115 14.88 10.30 -14.15
N THR A 116 14.84 8.96 -14.23
CA THR A 116 13.61 8.19 -14.01
C THR A 116 13.13 8.32 -12.57
N LEU A 117 14.04 8.28 -11.60
CA LEU A 117 13.73 8.50 -10.21
C LEU A 117 13.16 9.90 -9.97
N GLY A 118 13.81 10.94 -10.51
CA GLY A 118 13.31 12.31 -10.45
C GLY A 118 11.91 12.46 -11.06
N SER A 119 11.64 11.79 -12.18
CA SER A 119 10.30 11.77 -12.80
C SER A 119 9.25 11.10 -11.91
N LEU A 120 9.60 9.98 -11.24
CA LEU A 120 8.70 9.33 -10.28
C LEU A 120 8.40 10.23 -9.08
N ILE A 121 9.41 10.88 -8.52
CA ILE A 121 9.22 11.81 -7.39
C ILE A 121 8.30 12.94 -7.81
N ALA A 122 8.57 13.61 -8.93
CA ALA A 122 7.75 14.70 -9.46
C ALA A 122 6.31 14.25 -9.73
N MET A 123 6.11 13.04 -10.26
CA MET A 123 4.77 12.47 -10.47
C MET A 123 3.99 12.37 -9.16
N TYR A 124 4.61 11.90 -8.09
CA TYR A 124 3.96 11.80 -6.78
C TYR A 124 3.73 13.17 -6.13
N GLU A 125 4.62 14.13 -6.30
CA GLU A 125 4.39 15.51 -5.86
C GLU A 125 3.15 16.11 -6.55
N HIS A 126 3.06 15.96 -7.87
CA HIS A 126 1.88 16.39 -8.64
C HIS A 126 0.61 15.64 -8.24
N LYS A 127 0.69 14.32 -7.99
CA LYS A 127 -0.44 13.51 -7.50
C LYS A 127 -0.98 14.06 -6.19
N ILE A 128 -0.11 14.33 -5.22
CA ILE A 128 -0.49 14.87 -3.90
C ILE A 128 -1.12 16.25 -4.05
N PHE A 129 -0.54 17.12 -4.88
CA PHE A 129 -1.08 18.45 -5.16
C PHE A 129 -2.48 18.35 -5.80
N ALA A 130 -2.64 17.50 -6.83
CA ALA A 130 -3.93 17.31 -7.50
C ALA A 130 -5.01 16.75 -6.53
N GLN A 131 -4.63 15.79 -5.69
CA GLN A 131 -5.53 15.27 -4.64
C GLN A 131 -5.96 16.37 -3.66
N GLY A 132 -5.03 17.23 -3.23
CA GLY A 132 -5.33 18.37 -2.38
C GLY A 132 -6.36 19.31 -3.00
N ILE A 133 -6.23 19.62 -4.30
CA ILE A 133 -7.21 20.44 -5.03
C ILE A 133 -8.57 19.76 -5.11
N ILE A 134 -8.59 18.45 -5.48
CA ILE A 134 -9.84 17.68 -5.60
C ILE A 134 -10.58 17.59 -4.26
N TRP A 135 -9.86 17.42 -3.17
CA TRP A 135 -10.43 17.29 -1.82
C TRP A 135 -10.61 18.63 -1.08
N ASN A 136 -10.25 19.73 -1.73
CA ASN A 136 -10.28 21.07 -1.12
C ASN A 136 -9.44 21.15 0.18
N ILE A 137 -8.24 20.60 0.14
CA ILE A 137 -7.29 20.59 1.24
C ILE A 137 -6.20 21.63 0.98
N PHE A 138 -5.84 22.40 2.00
CA PHE A 138 -4.69 23.30 1.97
C PHE A 138 -3.40 22.50 2.17
N SER A 139 -2.87 21.92 1.10
CA SER A 139 -1.78 20.93 1.13
C SER A 139 -0.45 21.44 1.69
N PHE A 140 -0.27 22.77 1.76
CA PHE A 140 0.98 23.40 2.25
C PHE A 140 0.86 23.92 3.69
N ASP A 141 -0.31 23.84 4.32
CA ASP A 141 -0.53 24.20 5.71
C ASP A 141 -0.16 23.04 6.64
N GLN A 142 0.44 23.37 7.78
CA GLN A 142 1.01 22.39 8.71
C GLN A 142 0.57 22.64 10.16
N TRP A 143 -0.70 22.92 10.39
CA TRP A 143 -1.25 23.26 11.71
C TRP A 143 -0.95 22.19 12.79
N GLY A 144 -0.97 20.91 12.44
CA GLY A 144 -0.62 19.83 13.37
C GLY A 144 0.87 19.87 13.79
N VAL A 145 1.77 20.25 12.87
CA VAL A 145 3.20 20.42 13.17
C VAL A 145 3.41 21.62 14.08
N GLU A 146 2.71 22.73 13.87
CA GLU A 146 2.80 23.90 14.74
C GLU A 146 2.35 23.58 16.17
N LEU A 147 1.29 22.82 16.35
CA LEU A 147 0.86 22.34 17.68
C LEU A 147 1.97 21.52 18.34
N GLY A 148 2.56 20.57 17.61
CA GLY A 148 3.66 19.75 18.11
C GLY A 148 4.86 20.58 18.58
N LYS A 149 5.24 21.60 17.81
CA LYS A 149 6.33 22.53 18.20
C LYS A 149 6.02 23.32 19.50
N VAL A 150 4.76 23.73 19.68
CA VAL A 150 4.32 24.43 20.90
C VAL A 150 4.44 23.50 22.11
N LEU A 151 3.97 22.25 21.99
CA LEU A 151 4.06 21.25 23.05
C LEU A 151 5.52 20.88 23.36
N ALA A 152 6.35 20.67 22.36
CA ALA A 152 7.77 20.38 22.54
C ALA A 152 8.51 21.48 23.34
N LYS A 153 8.18 22.75 23.09
CA LYS A 153 8.73 23.87 23.86
C LYS A 153 8.32 23.86 25.34
N LYS A 154 7.17 23.28 25.67
CA LYS A 154 6.71 23.13 27.07
C LYS A 154 7.38 21.93 27.74
N ILE A 155 7.58 20.84 27.02
CA ILE A 155 8.19 19.61 27.54
C ILE A 155 9.71 19.76 27.75
N LEU A 156 10.41 20.44 26.86
CA LEU A 156 11.86 20.57 26.92
C LEU A 156 12.41 21.04 28.28
N PRO A 157 11.87 22.09 28.95
CA PRO A 157 12.32 22.49 30.28
C PRO A 157 12.12 21.40 31.34
N GLU A 158 11.09 20.61 31.26
CA GLU A 158 10.80 19.50 32.19
C GLU A 158 11.82 18.36 32.06
N LEU A 159 12.24 18.04 30.84
CA LEU A 159 13.30 17.05 30.59
C LEU A 159 14.70 17.50 31.08
N THR A 160 14.94 18.80 31.19
CA THR A 160 16.22 19.36 31.59
C THR A 160 16.25 19.76 33.07
N SER A 161 15.10 19.77 33.75
CA SER A 161 15.01 20.08 35.18
C SER A 161 15.10 18.82 36.03
N ALA A 162 15.62 18.92 37.23
CA ALA A 162 15.66 17.85 38.22
C ALA A 162 14.37 17.79 39.09
N GLY A 163 13.36 18.58 38.74
CA GLY A 163 12.09 18.69 39.47
C GLY A 163 11.06 17.61 39.10
N GLU A 164 10.03 17.50 39.90
CA GLU A 164 8.88 16.62 39.63
C GLU A 164 8.06 17.16 38.45
N ILE A 165 7.72 16.30 37.50
CA ILE A 165 6.89 16.64 36.34
C ILE A 165 5.43 16.62 36.77
N THR A 166 4.77 17.77 36.71
CA THR A 166 3.37 17.91 37.19
C THR A 166 2.39 18.37 36.09
N LEU A 167 2.91 18.76 34.93
CA LEU A 167 2.09 19.35 33.85
C LEU A 167 1.73 18.38 32.72
N HIS A 168 2.36 17.22 32.70
CA HIS A 168 2.11 16.16 31.71
C HIS A 168 1.79 14.85 32.41
N ASP A 169 1.20 13.90 31.67
CA ASP A 169 0.95 12.56 32.17
C ASP A 169 2.25 11.74 32.32
N SER A 170 2.14 10.54 32.85
CA SER A 170 3.28 9.66 33.12
C SER A 170 3.75 8.83 31.92
N SER A 171 3.24 9.09 30.73
CA SER A 171 3.57 8.35 29.50
C SER A 171 4.77 8.95 28.73
#